data_ee31b6e2df15fa8adc770578cf1df4b4
#
_entry.id   ee31b6e2df15fa8adc770578cf1df4b4
#
_cell.length_a   1.000
_cell.length_b   1.000
_cell.length_c   1.000
_cell.angle_alpha   90.00
_cell.angle_beta   90.00
_cell.angle_gamma   90.00
#
_symmetry.space_group_name_H-M   'P 1'
#
loop_
_entity.id
_entity.type
_entity.pdbx_description
1 polymer ?
#
loop_
_entity_poly.entity_id
_entity_poly.type
_entity_poly.pdbx_seq_one_letter_code
_entity_poly.pdbx_strand_id
1 'polypeptide(L)'
;HAINKKSLVENVLKNTANVATGPTPAAFAWAYNESLDPYPYNPDKARQMIKDAGFADSTLTFYVTEGGSGMLDPVPMGTAIQADLKKVGLNVKIETYEWNTFLGKVNPGLEGKADMAEMAWMTNDPDTLPFLALRTGAWPDKGGFNSGYYSNPEVDVLLEEARRNTSQTVRAALYKEMQRIVYDDAPWAFIANWKQNAVTAKNVNNFGLQPSFFLLLHNVSKN
;
A
#
# COMPACT_ATOMS: atom_id res chain seq x y z
N HIS A 1 -1.88 0.89 -14.52
CA HIS A 1 -1.18 1.22 -15.79
C HIS A 1 -0.90 2.73 -15.93
N ALA A 2 -1.73 3.61 -15.36
CA ALA A 2 -1.58 5.07 -15.48
C ALA A 2 -0.40 5.63 -14.67
N ILE A 3 -0.09 5.06 -13.51
CA ILE A 3 0.91 5.57 -12.58
C ILE A 3 2.29 5.01 -12.91
N ASN A 4 3.27 5.89 -13.14
CA ASN A 4 4.67 5.52 -13.35
C ASN A 4 5.37 5.28 -12.00
N LYS A 5 5.11 4.12 -11.41
CA LYS A 5 5.64 3.74 -10.09
C LYS A 5 7.17 3.77 -10.04
N LYS A 6 7.85 3.38 -11.13
CA LYS A 6 9.31 3.44 -11.20
C LYS A 6 9.81 4.88 -11.11
N SER A 7 9.27 5.78 -11.92
CA SER A 7 9.63 7.21 -11.88
C SER A 7 9.32 7.84 -10.51
N LEU A 8 8.20 7.45 -9.89
CA LEU A 8 7.82 7.91 -8.57
C LEU A 8 8.88 7.49 -7.51
N VAL A 9 9.29 6.23 -7.51
CA VAL A 9 10.34 5.74 -6.60
C VAL A 9 11.69 6.42 -6.85
N GLU A 10 12.09 6.57 -8.10
CA GLU A 10 13.41 7.16 -8.47
C GLU A 10 13.45 8.68 -8.22
N ASN A 11 12.42 9.40 -8.67
CA ASN A 11 12.47 10.85 -8.73
C ASN A 11 11.81 11.56 -7.55
N VAL A 12 10.73 11.00 -7.00
CA VAL A 12 10.05 11.56 -5.82
C VAL A 12 10.67 10.99 -4.55
N LEU A 13 10.68 9.66 -4.41
CA LEU A 13 11.16 8.98 -3.21
C LEU A 13 12.69 8.79 -3.17
N LYS A 14 13.45 9.29 -4.16
CA LYS A 14 14.94 9.28 -4.18
C LYS A 14 15.53 7.89 -3.88
N ASN A 15 14.90 6.83 -4.38
CA ASN A 15 15.27 5.42 -4.16
C ASN A 15 15.23 4.96 -2.70
N THR A 16 14.50 5.64 -1.83
CA THR A 16 14.27 5.22 -0.43
C THR A 16 13.17 4.15 -0.31
N ALA A 17 12.67 3.66 -1.44
CA ALA A 17 11.66 2.61 -1.53
C ALA A 17 11.96 1.64 -2.68
N ASN A 18 11.25 0.52 -2.71
CA ASN A 18 11.13 -0.37 -3.87
C ASN A 18 9.70 -0.28 -4.42
N VAL A 19 9.50 -0.50 -5.71
CA VAL A 19 8.15 -0.58 -6.29
C VAL A 19 7.42 -1.78 -5.67
N ALA A 20 6.18 -1.57 -5.23
CA ALA A 20 5.34 -2.63 -4.66
C ALA A 20 4.55 -3.37 -5.75
N THR A 21 4.32 -4.67 -5.53
CA THR A 21 3.50 -5.53 -6.39
C THR A 21 2.17 -5.91 -5.75
N GLY A 22 2.08 -5.86 -4.44
CA GLY A 22 0.90 -6.31 -3.68
C GLY A 22 0.95 -5.88 -2.22
N PRO A 23 0.05 -6.40 -1.38
CA PRO A 23 -0.07 -6.04 0.03
C PRO A 23 1.05 -6.61 0.91
N THR A 24 1.80 -7.60 0.42
CA THR A 24 2.88 -8.26 1.18
C THR A 24 4.22 -7.78 0.63
N PRO A 25 5.04 -7.07 1.40
CA PRO A 25 6.37 -6.65 0.96
C PRO A 25 7.38 -7.81 0.92
N ALA A 26 8.41 -7.69 0.07
CA ALA A 26 9.48 -8.70 -0.07
C ALA A 26 10.28 -8.94 1.23
N ALA A 27 10.16 -8.09 2.23
CA ALA A 27 10.71 -8.31 3.57
C ALA A 27 10.15 -9.59 4.23
N PHE A 28 8.95 -10.01 3.86
CA PHE A 28 8.37 -11.31 4.26
C PHE A 28 8.65 -12.38 3.21
N ALA A 29 9.92 -12.63 2.90
CA ALA A 29 10.37 -13.49 1.80
C ALA A 29 9.65 -14.86 1.72
N TRP A 30 9.31 -15.46 2.87
CA TRP A 30 8.61 -16.74 2.93
C TRP A 30 7.15 -16.70 2.43
N ALA A 31 6.50 -15.52 2.51
CA ALA A 31 5.10 -15.31 2.12
C ALA A 31 4.95 -14.45 0.87
N TYR A 32 5.99 -13.74 0.46
CA TYR A 32 5.96 -12.85 -0.70
C TYR A 32 5.80 -13.65 -2.00
N ASN A 33 4.91 -13.20 -2.87
CA ASN A 33 4.72 -13.80 -4.18
C ASN A 33 5.68 -13.16 -5.20
N GLU A 34 6.81 -13.81 -5.42
CA GLU A 34 7.88 -13.37 -6.34
C GLU A 34 7.53 -13.53 -7.83
N SER A 35 6.43 -14.23 -8.15
CA SER A 35 5.98 -14.41 -9.53
C SER A 35 5.17 -13.21 -10.05
N LEU A 36 4.83 -12.25 -9.19
CA LEU A 36 4.07 -11.06 -9.58
C LEU A 36 5.01 -9.91 -9.92
N ASP A 37 4.89 -9.42 -11.14
CA ASP A 37 5.54 -8.19 -11.57
C ASP A 37 4.66 -6.96 -11.29
N PRO A 38 5.24 -5.77 -11.04
CA PRO A 38 4.45 -4.55 -10.96
C PRO A 38 3.67 -4.32 -12.25
N TYR A 39 2.43 -3.85 -12.14
CA TYR A 39 1.68 -3.40 -13.33
C TYR A 39 2.54 -2.47 -14.17
N PRO A 40 2.78 -2.77 -15.45
CA PRO A 40 3.62 -1.95 -16.30
C PRO A 40 2.98 -0.58 -16.53
N TYR A 41 3.81 0.46 -16.51
CA TYR A 41 3.38 1.79 -16.92
C TYR A 41 3.05 1.79 -18.40
N ASN A 42 1.79 1.99 -18.72
CA ASN A 42 1.27 2.04 -20.09
C ASN A 42 0.09 3.02 -20.16
N PRO A 43 0.38 4.32 -20.36
CA PRO A 43 -0.65 5.34 -20.35
C PRO A 43 -1.65 5.20 -21.51
N ASP A 44 -1.24 4.64 -22.64
CA ASP A 44 -2.17 4.42 -23.77
C ASP A 44 -3.19 3.33 -23.45
N LYS A 45 -2.73 2.22 -22.87
CA LYS A 45 -3.62 1.18 -22.35
C LYS A 45 -4.56 1.75 -21.27
N ALA A 46 -4.02 2.51 -20.33
CA ALA A 46 -4.83 3.12 -19.27
C ALA A 46 -5.91 4.05 -19.83
N ARG A 47 -5.56 4.90 -20.81
CA ARG A 47 -6.51 5.80 -21.48
C ARG A 47 -7.62 5.03 -22.19
N GLN A 48 -7.27 3.94 -22.86
CA GLN A 48 -8.27 3.10 -23.51
C GLN A 48 -9.20 2.46 -22.49
N MET A 49 -8.67 1.88 -21.41
CA MET A 49 -9.47 1.28 -20.33
C MET A 49 -10.43 2.29 -19.69
N ILE A 50 -9.97 3.51 -19.41
CA ILE A 50 -10.79 4.59 -18.86
C ILE A 50 -11.94 4.97 -19.81
N LYS A 51 -11.63 5.08 -21.09
CA LYS A 51 -12.63 5.37 -22.13
C LYS A 51 -13.66 4.25 -22.24
N ASP A 52 -13.22 3.01 -22.27
CA ASP A 52 -14.10 1.84 -22.39
C ASP A 52 -15.02 1.68 -21.16
N ALA A 53 -14.54 2.08 -20.00
CA ALA A 53 -15.31 2.11 -18.77
C ALA A 53 -16.24 3.35 -18.64
N GLY A 54 -16.20 4.29 -19.59
CA GLY A 54 -17.06 5.49 -19.59
C GLY A 54 -16.63 6.60 -18.62
N PHE A 55 -15.37 6.57 -18.13
CA PHE A 55 -14.85 7.56 -17.17
C PHE A 55 -13.92 8.62 -17.80
N ALA A 56 -13.88 8.73 -19.12
CA ALA A 56 -13.09 9.78 -19.77
C ALA A 56 -13.54 11.18 -19.25
N ASP A 57 -12.55 12.04 -18.97
CA ASP A 57 -12.73 13.39 -18.43
C ASP A 57 -13.40 13.48 -17.06
N SER A 58 -13.55 12.37 -16.36
CA SER A 58 -14.09 12.36 -14.99
C SER A 58 -13.18 13.13 -14.04
N THR A 59 -13.81 13.74 -13.03
CA THR A 59 -13.11 14.40 -11.94
C THR A 59 -13.15 13.52 -10.70
N LEU A 60 -11.99 13.22 -10.14
CA LEU A 60 -11.80 12.39 -8.96
C LEU A 60 -11.30 13.24 -7.79
N THR A 61 -11.85 13.03 -6.62
CA THR A 61 -11.34 13.60 -5.36
C THR A 61 -10.32 12.65 -4.74
N PHE A 62 -9.12 13.16 -4.46
CA PHE A 62 -8.02 12.40 -3.91
C PHE A 62 -7.59 12.99 -2.56
N TYR A 63 -7.80 12.23 -1.48
CA TYR A 63 -7.34 12.61 -0.14
C TYR A 63 -5.87 12.26 0.04
N VAL A 64 -5.08 13.27 0.40
CA VAL A 64 -3.66 13.21 0.63
C VAL A 64 -3.35 13.75 2.03
N THR A 65 -2.43 13.12 2.75
CA THR A 65 -1.98 13.64 4.05
C THR A 65 -0.76 14.54 3.91
N GLU A 66 -0.59 15.51 4.80
CA GLU A 66 0.64 16.32 4.87
C GLU A 66 1.83 15.52 5.40
N GLY A 67 1.57 14.46 6.16
CA GLY A 67 2.55 13.58 6.76
C GLY A 67 1.84 12.55 7.63
N GLY A 68 2.57 11.73 8.37
CA GLY A 68 1.97 10.78 9.28
C GLY A 68 2.76 9.49 9.43
N SER A 69 2.29 8.61 10.30
CA SER A 69 2.96 7.34 10.59
C SER A 69 3.08 6.46 9.35
N GLY A 70 4.31 6.12 8.98
CA GLY A 70 4.59 5.30 7.79
C GLY A 70 4.48 6.02 6.46
N MET A 71 4.07 7.28 6.42
CA MET A 71 4.02 8.08 5.19
C MET A 71 5.38 8.68 4.88
N LEU A 72 5.83 8.54 3.63
CA LEU A 72 7.07 9.13 3.11
C LEU A 72 6.73 10.01 1.93
N ASP A 73 7.01 11.31 2.05
CA ASP A 73 6.73 12.34 1.04
C ASP A 73 5.32 12.27 0.41
N PRO A 74 4.23 12.22 1.21
CA PRO A 74 2.89 11.96 0.66
C PRO A 74 2.41 13.05 -0.31
N VAL A 75 2.61 14.32 -0.03
CA VAL A 75 2.17 15.42 -0.92
C VAL A 75 2.87 15.40 -2.27
N PRO A 76 4.21 15.26 -2.37
CA PRO A 76 4.89 15.03 -3.63
C PRO A 76 4.45 13.76 -4.36
N MET A 77 4.18 12.66 -3.65
CA MET A 77 3.66 11.43 -4.23
C MET A 77 2.27 11.65 -4.84
N GLY A 78 1.35 12.22 -4.07
CA GLY A 78 0.00 12.53 -4.53
C GLY A 78 -0.01 13.45 -5.75
N THR A 79 0.87 14.46 -5.76
CA THR A 79 1.05 15.38 -6.90
C THR A 79 1.56 14.65 -8.15
N ALA A 80 2.51 13.74 -8.00
CA ALA A 80 3.02 12.94 -9.11
C ALA A 80 1.94 11.99 -9.67
N ILE A 81 1.16 11.36 -8.80
CA ILE A 81 0.02 10.51 -9.17
C ILE A 81 -1.04 11.34 -9.92
N GLN A 82 -1.40 12.53 -9.42
CA GLN A 82 -2.31 13.46 -10.10
C GLN A 82 -1.82 13.78 -11.51
N ALA A 83 -0.53 14.10 -11.68
CA ALA A 83 0.05 14.42 -12.97
C ALA A 83 -0.01 13.24 -13.95
N ASP A 84 0.21 12.02 -13.46
CA ASP A 84 0.13 10.81 -14.29
C ASP A 84 -1.33 10.49 -14.69
N LEU A 85 -2.28 10.63 -13.77
CA LEU A 85 -3.71 10.43 -14.06
C LEU A 85 -4.24 11.46 -15.05
N LYS A 86 -3.76 12.69 -15.00
CA LYS A 86 -4.09 13.73 -16.00
C LYS A 86 -3.65 13.36 -17.42
N LYS A 87 -2.51 12.68 -17.60
CA LYS A 87 -2.03 12.22 -18.91
C LYS A 87 -2.98 11.21 -19.59
N VAL A 88 -3.79 10.54 -18.79
CA VAL A 88 -4.72 9.51 -19.27
C VAL A 88 -6.18 9.96 -19.31
N GLY A 89 -6.44 11.27 -19.11
CA GLY A 89 -7.76 11.86 -19.25
C GLY A 89 -8.61 11.87 -17.98
N LEU A 90 -7.98 11.76 -16.80
CA LEU A 90 -8.66 11.91 -15.51
C LEU A 90 -8.28 13.25 -14.86
N ASN A 91 -9.25 14.00 -14.40
CA ASN A 91 -9.03 15.19 -13.61
C ASN A 91 -9.02 14.83 -12.13
N VAL A 92 -7.92 15.11 -11.42
CA VAL A 92 -7.79 14.79 -10.01
C VAL A 92 -7.74 16.05 -9.19
N LYS A 93 -8.66 16.18 -8.24
CA LYS A 93 -8.68 17.23 -7.23
C LYS A 93 -8.04 16.67 -5.96
N ILE A 94 -6.84 17.13 -5.61
CA ILE A 94 -6.20 16.79 -4.34
C ILE A 94 -6.80 17.64 -3.24
N GLU A 95 -7.15 16.97 -2.14
CA GLU A 95 -7.49 17.59 -0.86
C GLU A 95 -6.50 17.11 0.20
N THR A 96 -5.69 18.04 0.72
CA THR A 96 -4.61 17.75 1.66
C THR A 96 -5.07 18.01 3.08
N TYR A 97 -4.72 17.11 4.00
CA TYR A 97 -5.12 17.16 5.40
C TYR A 97 -3.97 16.84 6.33
N GLU A 98 -3.96 17.47 7.51
CA GLU A 98 -3.15 17.03 8.64
C GLU A 98 -3.53 15.57 9.02
N TRP A 99 -2.59 14.81 9.57
CA TRP A 99 -2.70 13.36 9.78
C TRP A 99 -3.96 12.91 10.53
N ASN A 100 -4.28 13.54 11.66
CA ASN A 100 -5.45 13.12 12.44
C ASN A 100 -6.76 13.46 11.72
N THR A 101 -6.81 14.60 11.05
CA THR A 101 -7.93 14.98 10.20
C THR A 101 -8.08 14.03 9.02
N PHE A 102 -6.98 13.67 8.38
CA PHE A 102 -6.95 12.69 7.31
C PHE A 102 -7.51 11.33 7.77
N LEU A 103 -7.01 10.79 8.90
CA LEU A 103 -7.53 9.55 9.48
C LEU A 103 -9.03 9.63 9.80
N GLY A 104 -9.49 10.76 10.35
CA GLY A 104 -10.90 11.01 10.62
C GLY A 104 -11.79 11.01 9.37
N LYS A 105 -11.21 11.24 8.19
CA LYS A 105 -11.92 11.19 6.90
C LYS A 105 -11.85 9.82 6.23
N VAL A 106 -10.71 9.14 6.32
CA VAL A 106 -10.45 7.87 5.60
C VAL A 106 -10.94 6.65 6.40
N ASN A 107 -10.69 6.62 7.72
CA ASN A 107 -11.06 5.47 8.54
C ASN A 107 -12.57 5.18 8.58
N PRO A 108 -13.48 6.16 8.54
CA PRO A 108 -14.91 5.87 8.44
C PRO A 108 -15.38 5.35 7.07
N GLY A 109 -14.48 5.22 6.10
CA GLY A 109 -14.78 4.89 4.71
C GLY A 109 -14.85 6.11 3.79
N LEU A 110 -14.54 5.91 2.51
CA LEU A 110 -14.49 6.98 1.51
C LEU A 110 -15.84 7.29 0.87
N GLU A 111 -16.83 6.46 1.12
CA GLU A 111 -18.14 6.43 0.46
C GLU A 111 -18.76 7.82 0.25
N GLY A 112 -18.92 8.23 -1.00
CA GLY A 112 -19.51 9.53 -1.37
C GLY A 112 -18.69 10.78 -0.96
N LYS A 113 -17.47 10.61 -0.44
CA LYS A 113 -16.63 11.71 0.07
C LYS A 113 -15.37 11.91 -0.76
N ALA A 114 -14.74 10.82 -1.15
CA ALA A 114 -13.57 10.82 -2.02
C ALA A 114 -13.54 9.53 -2.85
N ASP A 115 -12.88 9.62 -4.00
CA ASP A 115 -12.70 8.49 -4.91
C ASP A 115 -11.41 7.73 -4.62
N MET A 116 -10.42 8.40 -4.04
CA MET A 116 -9.11 7.86 -3.71
C MET A 116 -8.59 8.46 -2.41
N ALA A 117 -7.79 7.68 -1.70
CA ALA A 117 -6.94 8.14 -0.61
C ALA A 117 -5.59 7.43 -0.68
N GLU A 118 -4.51 8.12 -0.32
CA GLU A 118 -3.24 7.44 -0.13
C GLU A 118 -3.12 6.97 1.32
N MET A 119 -2.54 5.79 1.51
CA MET A 119 -2.30 5.26 2.84
C MET A 119 -1.01 4.44 2.85
N ALA A 120 -0.28 4.48 3.95
CA ALA A 120 0.79 3.55 4.24
C ALA A 120 0.41 2.69 5.45
N TRP A 121 0.92 1.47 5.48
CA TRP A 121 0.70 0.55 6.56
C TRP A 121 2.01 -0.13 6.97
N MET A 122 2.23 -0.21 8.26
CA MET A 122 3.32 -1.00 8.83
C MET A 122 2.75 -2.32 9.36
N THR A 123 3.44 -3.42 9.08
CA THR A 123 3.03 -4.74 9.55
C THR A 123 4.23 -5.56 10.00
N ASN A 124 4.01 -6.46 10.96
CA ASN A 124 5.01 -7.38 11.49
C ASN A 124 4.94 -8.77 10.87
N ASP A 125 3.91 -9.02 10.08
CA ASP A 125 3.60 -10.31 9.48
C ASP A 125 2.80 -10.12 8.18
N PRO A 126 2.70 -11.12 7.32
CA PRO A 126 1.97 -11.03 6.06
C PRO A 126 0.43 -11.08 6.21
N ASP A 127 -0.09 -11.32 7.41
CA ASP A 127 -1.52 -11.47 7.70
C ASP A 127 -2.21 -10.14 8.01
N THR A 128 -1.59 -9.33 8.87
CA THR A 128 -2.24 -8.20 9.54
C THR A 128 -2.89 -7.23 8.55
N LEU A 129 -2.15 -6.76 7.56
CA LEU A 129 -2.69 -5.78 6.60
C LEU A 129 -3.82 -6.37 5.74
N PRO A 130 -3.66 -7.51 5.05
CA PRO A 130 -4.74 -8.07 4.26
C PRO A 130 -5.99 -8.40 5.08
N PHE A 131 -5.82 -8.94 6.28
CA PHE A 131 -6.94 -9.32 7.13
C PHE A 131 -7.74 -8.10 7.63
N LEU A 132 -7.09 -7.01 7.98
CA LEU A 132 -7.74 -5.81 8.52
C LEU A 132 -8.28 -4.87 7.43
N ALA A 133 -7.73 -4.91 6.22
CA ALA A 133 -8.02 -3.89 5.21
C ALA A 133 -8.45 -4.45 3.84
N LEU A 134 -8.43 -5.77 3.62
CA LEU A 134 -8.89 -6.38 2.38
C LEU A 134 -9.99 -7.45 2.58
N ARG A 135 -10.11 -8.01 3.78
CA ARG A 135 -11.13 -9.03 4.07
C ARG A 135 -12.54 -8.43 4.02
N THR A 136 -13.49 -9.17 3.47
CA THR A 136 -14.92 -8.84 3.53
C THR A 136 -15.37 -8.71 4.99
N GLY A 137 -16.13 -7.67 5.29
CA GLY A 137 -16.58 -7.40 6.65
C GLY A 137 -15.55 -6.76 7.58
N ALA A 138 -14.29 -6.58 7.16
CA ALA A 138 -13.34 -5.70 7.83
C ALA A 138 -13.63 -4.21 7.51
N TRP A 139 -14.90 -3.87 7.46
CA TRP A 139 -15.38 -2.55 7.08
C TRP A 139 -15.33 -1.56 8.23
N PRO A 140 -15.21 -0.25 7.94
CA PRO A 140 -15.07 0.79 8.94
C PRO A 140 -16.17 0.81 10.00
N ASP A 141 -17.42 0.61 9.61
CA ASP A 141 -18.58 0.53 10.52
C ASP A 141 -18.53 -0.66 11.48
N LYS A 142 -17.64 -1.64 11.19
CA LYS A 142 -17.38 -2.81 12.04
C LYS A 142 -16.00 -2.79 12.70
N GLY A 143 -15.36 -1.62 12.72
CA GLY A 143 -14.05 -1.42 13.32
C GLY A 143 -12.86 -1.95 12.52
N GLY A 144 -13.05 -2.24 11.23
CA GLY A 144 -11.99 -2.60 10.30
C GLY A 144 -11.45 -1.38 9.53
N PHE A 145 -10.52 -1.65 8.60
CA PHE A 145 -9.82 -0.64 7.81
C PHE A 145 -10.02 -0.81 6.30
N ASN A 146 -10.96 -1.66 5.88
CA ASN A 146 -11.31 -1.82 4.47
C ASN A 146 -12.18 -0.66 3.99
N SER A 147 -11.59 0.53 3.91
CA SER A 147 -12.27 1.78 3.55
C SER A 147 -12.74 1.87 2.10
N GLY A 148 -12.22 0.98 1.24
CA GLY A 148 -12.65 0.82 -0.16
C GLY A 148 -13.75 -0.23 -0.36
N TYR A 149 -14.21 -0.89 0.71
CA TYR A 149 -15.26 -1.92 0.70
C TYR A 149 -14.98 -3.08 -0.27
N TYR A 150 -13.72 -3.41 -0.49
CA TYR A 150 -13.33 -4.59 -1.28
C TYR A 150 -13.93 -5.86 -0.67
N SER A 151 -14.40 -6.76 -1.53
CA SER A 151 -15.01 -8.01 -1.11
C SER A 151 -14.70 -9.10 -2.14
N ASN A 152 -14.01 -10.14 -1.70
CA ASN A 152 -13.76 -11.34 -2.49
C ASN A 152 -13.76 -12.56 -1.55
N PRO A 153 -14.77 -13.46 -1.67
CA PRO A 153 -14.87 -14.63 -0.80
C PRO A 153 -13.68 -15.59 -0.87
N GLU A 154 -12.98 -15.67 -2.01
CA GLU A 154 -11.80 -16.52 -2.14
C GLU A 154 -10.63 -15.96 -1.31
N VAL A 155 -10.46 -14.64 -1.32
CA VAL A 155 -9.47 -13.95 -0.47
C VAL A 155 -9.79 -14.19 1.01
N ASP A 156 -11.07 -14.10 1.39
CA ASP A 156 -11.51 -14.34 2.77
C ASP A 156 -11.15 -15.75 3.25
N VAL A 157 -11.45 -16.78 2.44
CA VAL A 157 -11.14 -18.19 2.74
C VAL A 157 -9.62 -18.36 2.91
N LEU A 158 -8.81 -17.84 2.00
CA LEU A 158 -7.35 -17.97 2.07
C LEU A 158 -6.77 -17.33 3.33
N LEU A 159 -7.25 -16.15 3.71
CA LEU A 159 -6.83 -15.45 4.92
C LEU A 159 -7.23 -16.22 6.19
N GLU A 160 -8.46 -16.70 6.26
CA GLU A 160 -8.95 -17.48 7.42
C GLU A 160 -8.21 -18.82 7.56
N GLU A 161 -7.94 -19.52 6.46
CA GLU A 161 -7.16 -20.77 6.47
C GLU A 161 -5.70 -20.52 6.87
N ALA A 162 -5.08 -19.47 6.37
CA ALA A 162 -3.70 -19.10 6.75
C ALA A 162 -3.57 -18.83 8.25
N ARG A 163 -4.58 -18.23 8.88
CA ARG A 163 -4.60 -17.97 10.33
C ARG A 163 -4.77 -19.22 11.18
N ARG A 164 -5.50 -20.22 10.67
CA ARG A 164 -5.75 -21.49 11.38
C ARG A 164 -4.62 -22.49 11.22
N ASN A 165 -3.71 -22.28 10.27
CA ASN A 165 -2.65 -23.22 9.96
C ASN A 165 -1.35 -22.88 10.69
N THR A 166 -0.68 -23.91 11.26
CA THR A 166 0.61 -23.75 11.94
C THR A 166 1.81 -24.03 11.03
N SER A 167 1.61 -24.67 9.87
CA SER A 167 2.66 -24.95 8.90
C SER A 167 3.01 -23.68 8.10
N GLN A 168 4.23 -23.18 8.24
CA GLN A 168 4.69 -22.02 7.48
C GLN A 168 4.63 -22.27 5.97
N THR A 169 4.92 -23.48 5.51
CA THR A 169 4.86 -23.84 4.09
C THR A 169 3.43 -23.72 3.54
N VAL A 170 2.43 -24.22 4.28
CA VAL A 170 1.03 -24.11 3.89
C VAL A 170 0.58 -22.66 3.91
N ARG A 171 0.89 -21.91 4.96
CA ARG A 171 0.59 -20.48 5.06
C ARG A 171 1.21 -19.67 3.92
N ALA A 172 2.45 -19.99 3.55
CA ALA A 172 3.13 -19.36 2.42
C ALA A 172 2.36 -19.52 1.11
N ALA A 173 1.88 -20.74 0.82
CA ALA A 173 1.09 -21.01 -0.38
C ALA A 173 -0.23 -20.21 -0.38
N LEU A 174 -0.94 -20.18 0.75
CA LEU A 174 -2.19 -19.43 0.92
C LEU A 174 -1.99 -17.91 0.73
N TYR A 175 -0.94 -17.33 1.33
CA TYR A 175 -0.64 -15.90 1.15
C TYR A 175 -0.21 -15.56 -0.28
N LYS A 176 0.54 -16.43 -0.96
CA LYS A 176 0.93 -16.21 -2.36
C LYS A 176 -0.28 -16.23 -3.29
N GLU A 177 -1.21 -17.17 -3.07
CA GLU A 177 -2.44 -17.23 -3.85
C GLU A 177 -3.36 -16.04 -3.56
N MET A 178 -3.53 -15.65 -2.30
CA MET A 178 -4.25 -14.42 -1.94
C MET A 178 -3.68 -13.20 -2.66
N GLN A 179 -2.35 -13.05 -2.68
CA GLN A 179 -1.70 -11.92 -3.39
C GLN A 179 -1.98 -11.95 -4.89
N ARG A 180 -2.04 -13.13 -5.52
CA ARG A 180 -2.38 -13.27 -6.94
C ARG A 180 -3.79 -12.75 -7.21
N ILE A 181 -4.77 -13.17 -6.41
CA ILE A 181 -6.17 -12.73 -6.57
C ILE A 181 -6.28 -11.22 -6.34
N VAL A 182 -5.69 -10.70 -5.27
CA VAL A 182 -5.69 -9.26 -4.98
C VAL A 182 -4.98 -8.45 -6.06
N TYR A 183 -3.94 -9.01 -6.68
CA TYR A 183 -3.28 -8.39 -7.84
C TYR A 183 -4.24 -8.30 -9.03
N ASP A 184 -4.94 -9.38 -9.37
CA ASP A 184 -5.86 -9.41 -10.50
C ASP A 184 -7.09 -8.51 -10.28
N ASP A 185 -7.64 -8.49 -9.08
CA ASP A 185 -8.78 -7.64 -8.69
C ASP A 185 -8.40 -6.15 -8.58
N ALA A 186 -7.14 -5.86 -8.29
CA ALA A 186 -6.57 -4.52 -8.19
C ALA A 186 -7.38 -3.54 -7.32
N PRO A 187 -7.79 -3.90 -6.08
CA PRO A 187 -8.54 -2.98 -5.21
C PRO A 187 -7.73 -1.75 -4.82
N TRP A 188 -6.39 -1.86 -4.83
CA TRP A 188 -5.45 -0.79 -4.54
C TRP A 188 -4.40 -0.65 -5.64
N ALA A 189 -3.92 0.55 -5.84
CA ALA A 189 -2.68 0.80 -6.56
C ALA A 189 -1.50 0.65 -5.58
N PHE A 190 -0.89 -0.52 -5.51
CA PHE A 190 0.31 -0.76 -4.69
C PHE A 190 1.48 0.02 -5.28
N ILE A 191 1.96 1.05 -4.58
CA ILE A 191 2.93 2.00 -5.10
C ILE A 191 4.36 1.59 -4.72
N ALA A 192 4.65 1.53 -3.42
CA ALA A 192 6.01 1.36 -2.94
C ALA A 192 6.10 0.68 -1.57
N ASN A 193 7.21 -0.03 -1.34
CA ASN A 193 7.62 -0.54 -0.04
C ASN A 193 8.86 0.22 0.43
N TRP A 194 8.78 0.83 1.61
CA TRP A 194 9.84 1.67 2.17
C TRP A 194 11.10 0.87 2.53
N LYS A 195 12.27 1.48 2.29
CA LYS A 195 13.54 1.01 2.86
C LYS A 195 13.75 1.72 4.19
N GLN A 196 14.04 0.95 5.22
CA GLN A 196 14.45 1.53 6.50
C GLN A 196 15.93 1.90 6.46
N ASN A 197 16.25 3.10 6.95
CA ASN A 197 17.62 3.57 7.07
C ASN A 197 17.84 4.08 8.50
N ALA A 198 19.02 3.84 9.04
CA ALA A 198 19.45 4.39 10.31
C ALA A 198 20.87 4.93 10.23
N VAL A 199 21.12 6.00 10.95
CA VAL A 199 22.45 6.57 11.14
C VAL A 199 22.77 6.55 12.62
N THR A 200 23.90 5.96 12.99
CA THR A 200 24.37 5.90 14.37
C THR A 200 25.73 6.59 14.50
N ALA A 201 26.02 7.11 15.69
CA ALA A 201 27.37 7.57 15.99
C ALA A 201 28.35 6.38 15.99
N LYS A 202 29.64 6.64 15.71
CA LYS A 202 30.68 5.58 15.58
C LYS A 202 30.85 4.72 16.83
N ASN A 203 30.52 5.28 17.98
CA ASN A 203 30.65 4.60 19.28
C ASN A 203 29.35 3.87 19.73
N VAL A 204 28.36 3.77 18.85
CA VAL A 204 27.17 2.94 19.08
C VAL A 204 27.39 1.56 18.49
N ASN A 205 27.28 0.53 19.35
CA ASN A 205 27.50 -0.85 18.97
C ASN A 205 26.21 -1.65 19.03
N ASN A 206 26.12 -2.73 18.24
CA ASN A 206 25.03 -3.70 18.22
C ASN A 206 23.65 -3.10 17.86
N PHE A 207 23.61 -1.97 17.17
CA PHE A 207 22.37 -1.44 16.62
C PHE A 207 22.00 -2.20 15.34
N GLY A 208 20.75 -2.63 15.24
CA GLY A 208 20.21 -3.31 14.06
C GLY A 208 18.81 -2.81 13.72
N LEU A 209 18.50 -2.74 12.43
CA LEU A 209 17.14 -2.45 11.95
C LEU A 209 16.32 -3.73 11.87
N GLN A 210 15.06 -3.63 12.25
CA GLN A 210 14.07 -4.66 12.01
C GLN A 210 13.08 -4.25 10.92
N PRO A 211 12.61 -5.19 10.06
CA PRO A 211 11.63 -4.89 9.03
C PRO A 211 10.30 -4.30 9.54
N SER A 212 10.01 -4.49 10.83
CA SER A 212 8.78 -4.05 11.50
C SER A 212 8.81 -2.65 12.10
N PHE A 213 9.84 -1.85 11.84
CA PHE A 213 10.06 -0.53 12.46
C PHE A 213 10.28 -0.54 13.99
N PHE A 214 10.24 -1.68 14.64
CA PHE A 214 10.58 -1.77 16.06
C PHE A 214 12.06 -1.58 16.28
N LEU A 215 12.40 -0.76 17.28
CA LEU A 215 13.77 -0.56 17.72
C LEU A 215 14.08 -1.52 18.87
N LEU A 216 14.90 -2.53 18.61
CA LEU A 216 15.39 -3.44 19.64
C LEU A 216 16.69 -2.89 20.23
N LEU A 217 16.58 -2.18 21.35
CA LEU A 217 17.72 -1.50 21.97
C LEU A 217 18.37 -2.29 23.12
N HIS A 218 17.88 -3.48 23.45
CA HIS A 218 18.36 -4.25 24.62
C HIS A 218 19.82 -4.71 24.53
N ASN A 219 20.38 -4.82 23.31
CA ASN A 219 21.79 -5.17 23.09
C ASN A 219 22.66 -3.96 22.66
N VAL A 220 22.04 -2.78 22.53
CA VAL A 220 22.76 -1.59 22.08
C VAL A 220 23.61 -1.04 23.21
N SER A 221 24.86 -0.73 22.93
CA SER A 221 25.77 -0.08 23.87
C SER A 221 26.44 1.13 23.24
N LYS A 222 26.86 2.06 24.08
CA LYS A 222 27.63 3.24 23.69
C LYS A 222 28.92 3.29 24.49
N ASN A 223 30.06 3.31 23.83
CA ASN A 223 31.40 3.45 24.42
C ASN A 223 31.85 4.91 24.37
#